data_e0a6b5daa3ebf054670745d8208ce46b
#
_entry.id   e0a6b5daa3ebf054670745d8208ce46b
#
_cell.length_a   1.000
_cell.length_b   1.000
_cell.length_c   1.000
_cell.angle_alpha   90.00
_cell.angle_beta   90.00
_cell.angle_gamma   90.00
#
_symmetry.space_group_name_H-M   'P 1'
#
loop_
_entity.id
_entity.type
_entity.pdbx_description
1 polymer ?
#
loop_
_entity_poly.entity_id
_entity_poly.type
_entity_poly.pdbx_seq_one_letter_code
_entity_poly.pdbx_strand_id
1 'polypeptide(L)'
;MKAYAVASDTRAAIAPDIPTFAEMGLSTLSYSQWFGLFAPSRTPRNIIGKLNTAAVEAMTDPAVRSRLGDLGMEIFPHERQTPEALAALVKADAEKWWPIMKELGIKAE
;
A
#
# COMPACT_ATOMS: atom_id res chain seq x y z
N MET A 1 20.49 -5.79 14.79
CA MET A 1 19.24 -5.01 15.00
C MET A 1 18.19 -5.95 15.55
N LYS A 2 17.41 -5.54 16.57
CA LYS A 2 16.26 -6.32 17.06
C LYS A 2 14.98 -5.75 16.45
N ALA A 3 14.18 -6.58 15.78
CA ALA A 3 12.83 -6.25 15.37
C ALA A 3 11.85 -6.85 16.40
N TYR A 4 10.87 -6.06 16.83
CA TYR A 4 9.91 -6.46 17.86
C TYR A 4 8.53 -6.74 17.29
N ALA A 5 8.12 -5.98 16.28
CA ALA A 5 6.86 -6.16 15.58
C ALA A 5 6.91 -5.51 14.19
N VAL A 6 5.98 -5.90 13.32
CA VAL A 6 5.69 -5.25 12.05
C VAL A 6 4.40 -4.44 12.15
N ALA A 7 4.35 -3.31 11.44
CA ALA A 7 3.19 -2.41 11.49
C ALA A 7 2.02 -2.86 10.60
N SER A 8 2.25 -3.77 9.66
CA SER A 8 1.21 -4.29 8.76
C SER A 8 0.14 -5.11 9.51
N ASP A 9 -1.03 -5.27 8.91
CA ASP A 9 -2.14 -6.06 9.48
C ASP A 9 -1.84 -7.56 9.51
N THR A 10 -0.91 -8.02 8.67
CA THR A 10 -0.43 -9.40 8.61
C THR A 10 1.07 -9.45 8.82
N ARG A 11 1.60 -10.60 9.25
CA ARG A 11 3.04 -10.80 9.37
C ARG A 11 3.73 -10.70 8.01
N ALA A 12 4.91 -10.09 7.97
CA ALA A 12 5.69 -9.98 6.75
C ALA A 12 6.17 -11.36 6.27
N ALA A 13 5.95 -11.69 5.00
CA ALA A 13 6.36 -12.98 4.42
C ALA A 13 7.87 -13.24 4.52
N ILE A 14 8.68 -12.18 4.50
CA ILE A 14 10.15 -12.27 4.64
C ILE A 14 10.60 -12.44 6.10
N ALA A 15 9.71 -12.27 7.09
CA ALA A 15 10.02 -12.38 8.51
C ALA A 15 8.80 -12.93 9.29
N PRO A 16 8.37 -14.17 9.04
CA PRO A 16 7.13 -14.72 9.59
C PRO A 16 7.16 -14.90 11.11
N ASP A 17 8.35 -14.93 11.71
CA ASP A 17 8.53 -15.07 13.16
C ASP A 17 8.31 -13.74 13.92
N ILE A 18 8.25 -12.61 13.23
CA ILE A 18 8.02 -11.30 13.85
C ILE A 18 6.52 -11.05 13.90
N PRO A 19 5.93 -10.84 15.11
CA PRO A 19 4.50 -10.58 15.26
C PRO A 19 4.11 -9.20 14.71
N THR A 20 2.82 -8.98 14.46
CA THR A 20 2.28 -7.65 14.16
C THR A 20 2.05 -6.85 15.44
N PHE A 21 1.94 -5.52 15.34
CA PHE A 21 1.50 -4.70 16.47
C PHE A 21 0.11 -5.08 16.99
N ALA A 22 -0.79 -5.50 16.10
CA ALA A 22 -2.12 -5.97 16.48
C ALA A 22 -2.05 -7.23 17.36
N GLU A 23 -1.19 -8.20 17.02
CA GLU A 23 -0.97 -9.41 17.84
C GLU A 23 -0.37 -9.09 19.22
N MET A 24 0.33 -7.97 19.34
CA MET A 24 0.88 -7.46 20.61
C MET A 24 -0.10 -6.58 21.41
N GLY A 25 -1.36 -6.45 20.96
CA GLY A 25 -2.37 -5.60 21.61
C GLY A 25 -2.27 -4.10 21.27
N LEU A 26 -1.45 -3.74 20.29
CA LEU A 26 -1.19 -2.36 19.87
C LEU A 26 -1.79 -2.09 18.48
N SER A 27 -3.04 -2.48 18.25
CA SER A 27 -3.72 -2.37 16.94
C SER A 27 -3.81 -0.94 16.39
N THR A 28 -3.78 0.07 17.27
CA THR A 28 -3.76 1.49 16.85
C THR A 28 -2.50 1.88 16.10
N LEU A 29 -1.42 1.10 16.21
CA LEU A 29 -0.15 1.32 15.52
C LEU A 29 -0.07 0.56 14.19
N SER A 30 -1.13 -0.14 13.78
CA SER A 30 -1.16 -0.83 12.50
C SER A 30 -1.18 0.16 11.35
N TYR A 31 -0.17 0.04 10.50
CA TYR A 31 -0.01 0.84 9.29
C TYR A 31 0.59 -0.01 8.18
N SER A 32 -0.09 -0.09 7.06
CA SER A 32 0.43 -0.74 5.85
C SER A 32 0.87 0.32 4.86
N GLN A 33 2.16 0.34 4.55
CA GLN A 33 2.67 1.18 3.46
C GLN A 33 2.25 0.56 2.12
N TRP A 34 1.75 1.40 1.23
CA TRP A 34 1.35 1.00 -0.11
C TRP A 34 1.94 1.94 -1.16
N PHE A 35 2.04 1.45 -2.39
CA PHE A 35 2.49 2.19 -3.56
C PHE A 35 1.39 2.18 -4.62
N GLY A 36 1.21 3.30 -5.29
CA GLY A 36 0.23 3.44 -6.36
C GLY A 36 0.81 4.14 -7.57
N LEU A 37 0.31 3.78 -8.75
CA LEU A 37 0.61 4.46 -10.00
C LEU A 37 -0.43 5.56 -10.22
N PHE A 38 0.01 6.80 -10.37
CA PHE A 38 -0.85 7.96 -10.55
C PHE A 38 -0.63 8.59 -11.92
N ALA A 39 -1.69 9.17 -12.46
CA ALA A 39 -1.66 9.97 -13.69
C ALA A 39 -2.17 11.39 -13.41
N PRO A 40 -1.86 12.38 -14.25
CA PRO A 40 -2.40 13.73 -14.13
C PRO A 40 -3.93 13.76 -14.08
N SER A 41 -4.52 14.68 -13.32
CA SER A 41 -5.98 14.72 -13.04
C SER A 41 -6.87 14.85 -14.28
N ARG A 42 -6.33 15.31 -15.40
CA ARG A 42 -7.05 15.44 -16.68
C ARG A 42 -6.84 14.29 -17.65
N THR A 43 -6.21 13.20 -17.20
CA THR A 43 -5.99 12.02 -18.06
C THR A 43 -7.34 11.38 -18.39
N PRO A 44 -7.65 11.17 -19.69
CA PRO A 44 -8.90 10.54 -20.10
C PRO A 44 -9.08 9.13 -19.51
N ARG A 45 -10.32 8.77 -19.20
CA ARG A 45 -10.63 7.45 -18.56
C ARG A 45 -10.17 6.25 -19.39
N ASN A 46 -10.24 6.34 -20.72
CA ASN A 46 -9.77 5.27 -21.60
C ASN A 46 -8.24 5.07 -21.51
N ILE A 47 -7.49 6.14 -21.28
CA ILE A 47 -6.03 6.06 -21.05
C ILE A 47 -5.76 5.47 -19.66
N ILE A 48 -6.49 5.88 -18.63
CA ILE A 48 -6.39 5.28 -17.29
C ILE A 48 -6.66 3.77 -17.35
N GLY A 49 -7.70 3.35 -18.08
CA GLY A 49 -7.99 1.92 -18.27
C GLY A 49 -6.85 1.15 -18.93
N LYS A 50 -6.24 1.71 -19.98
CA LYS A 50 -5.07 1.09 -20.64
C LYS A 50 -3.86 0.99 -19.71
N LEU A 51 -3.57 2.04 -18.95
CA LEU A 51 -2.48 2.05 -17.98
C LEU A 51 -2.71 1.03 -16.87
N ASN A 52 -3.93 0.93 -16.37
CA ASN A 52 -4.29 -0.05 -15.36
C ASN A 52 -4.13 -1.49 -15.90
N THR A 53 -4.63 -1.79 -17.10
CA THR A 53 -4.45 -3.10 -17.72
C THR A 53 -2.97 -3.47 -17.84
N ALA A 54 -2.14 -2.57 -18.36
CA ALA A 54 -0.72 -2.81 -18.50
C ALA A 54 -0.01 -3.01 -17.14
N ALA A 55 -0.41 -2.24 -16.10
CA ALA A 55 0.13 -2.39 -14.76
C ALA A 55 -0.27 -3.74 -14.15
N VAL A 56 -1.53 -4.15 -14.30
CA VAL A 56 -2.02 -5.46 -13.81
C VAL A 56 -1.30 -6.60 -14.52
N GLU A 57 -1.11 -6.55 -15.84
CA GLU A 57 -0.33 -7.53 -16.61
C GLU A 57 1.12 -7.61 -16.10
N ALA A 58 1.77 -6.47 -15.87
CA ALA A 58 3.13 -6.44 -15.33
C ALA A 58 3.22 -7.13 -13.96
N MET A 59 2.18 -7.00 -13.10
CA MET A 59 2.12 -7.67 -11.80
C MET A 59 1.94 -9.19 -11.90
N THR A 60 1.60 -9.75 -13.07
CA THR A 60 1.56 -11.20 -13.30
C THR A 60 2.90 -11.77 -13.75
N ASP A 61 3.82 -10.93 -14.21
CA ASP A 61 5.16 -11.35 -14.66
C ASP A 61 5.97 -11.93 -13.49
N PRO A 62 6.51 -13.16 -13.62
CA PRO A 62 7.28 -13.81 -12.55
C PRO A 62 8.52 -13.02 -12.11
N ALA A 63 9.20 -12.34 -13.04
CA ALA A 63 10.40 -11.56 -12.70
C ALA A 63 10.04 -10.30 -11.90
N VAL A 64 8.93 -9.63 -12.26
CA VAL A 64 8.40 -8.49 -11.51
C VAL A 64 7.97 -8.94 -10.11
N ARG A 65 7.23 -10.05 -10.00
CA ARG A 65 6.78 -10.59 -8.71
C ARG A 65 7.96 -10.97 -7.80
N SER A 66 8.95 -11.65 -8.35
CA SER A 66 10.16 -11.99 -7.60
C SER A 66 10.87 -10.75 -7.08
N ARG A 67 11.03 -9.74 -7.94
CA ARG A 67 11.71 -8.49 -7.56
C ARG A 67 10.96 -7.71 -6.47
N LEU A 68 9.65 -7.63 -6.54
CA LEU A 68 8.83 -7.01 -5.51
C LEU A 68 8.90 -7.79 -4.19
N GLY A 69 8.84 -9.12 -4.25
CA GLY A 69 9.03 -9.99 -3.09
C GLY A 69 10.39 -9.80 -2.40
N ASP A 70 11.47 -9.69 -3.17
CA ASP A 70 12.82 -9.40 -2.65
C ASP A 70 12.90 -8.05 -1.91
N LEU A 71 12.05 -7.10 -2.29
CA LEU A 71 11.92 -5.80 -1.65
C LEU A 71 10.95 -5.82 -0.44
N GLY A 72 10.38 -6.98 -0.12
CA GLY A 72 9.37 -7.12 0.94
C GLY A 72 8.01 -6.52 0.58
N MET A 73 7.73 -6.29 -0.70
CA MET A 73 6.45 -5.75 -1.17
C MET A 73 5.48 -6.89 -1.48
N GLU A 74 4.26 -6.74 -1.00
CA GLU A 74 3.14 -7.62 -1.33
C GLU A 74 2.29 -7.01 -2.44
N ILE A 75 1.91 -7.84 -3.42
CA ILE A 75 1.03 -7.41 -4.51
C ILE A 75 -0.42 -7.55 -4.03
N PHE A 76 -1.19 -6.48 -4.15
CA PHE A 76 -2.62 -6.50 -3.81
C PHE A 76 -3.37 -7.60 -4.60
N PRO A 77 -4.42 -8.20 -4.01
CA PRO A 77 -5.31 -9.11 -4.73
C PRO A 77 -5.89 -8.44 -5.99
N HIS A 78 -6.13 -9.24 -7.03
CA HIS A 78 -6.52 -8.73 -8.36
C HIS A 78 -7.75 -7.81 -8.32
N GLU A 79 -8.74 -8.11 -7.48
CA GLU A 79 -9.94 -7.32 -7.28
C GLU A 79 -9.68 -5.92 -6.69
N ARG A 80 -8.51 -5.72 -6.08
CA ARG A 80 -8.06 -4.44 -5.55
C ARG A 80 -7.10 -3.68 -6.47
N GLN A 81 -6.77 -4.23 -7.63
CA GLN A 81 -5.88 -3.63 -8.62
C GLN A 81 -6.66 -2.78 -9.64
N THR A 82 -7.57 -1.95 -9.16
CA THR A 82 -8.40 -1.07 -10.00
C THR A 82 -8.21 0.41 -9.65
N PRO A 83 -8.46 1.34 -10.58
CA PRO A 83 -8.38 2.77 -10.29
C PRO A 83 -9.33 3.19 -9.16
N GLU A 84 -10.50 2.59 -9.08
CA GLU A 84 -11.51 2.86 -8.04
C GLU A 84 -11.05 2.39 -6.67
N ALA A 85 -10.42 1.21 -6.60
CA ALA A 85 -9.86 0.68 -5.35
C ALA A 85 -8.72 1.56 -4.83
N LEU A 86 -7.84 2.03 -5.73
CA LEU A 86 -6.78 2.98 -5.36
C LEU A 86 -7.36 4.31 -4.88
N ALA A 87 -8.37 4.85 -5.56
CA ALA A 87 -9.02 6.10 -5.14
C ALA A 87 -9.66 5.98 -3.76
N ALA A 88 -10.33 4.84 -3.47
CA ALA A 88 -10.91 4.56 -2.17
C ALA A 88 -9.83 4.45 -1.07
N LEU A 89 -8.69 3.80 -1.36
CA LEU A 89 -7.57 3.67 -0.44
C LEU A 89 -6.96 5.04 -0.10
N VAL A 90 -6.69 5.86 -1.12
CA VAL A 90 -6.17 7.24 -0.94
C VAL A 90 -7.11 8.06 -0.08
N LYS A 91 -8.42 7.97 -0.33
CA LYS A 91 -9.43 8.69 0.46
C LYS A 91 -9.42 8.25 1.92
N ALA A 92 -9.44 6.95 2.17
CA ALA A 92 -9.42 6.38 3.52
C ALA A 92 -8.17 6.80 4.30
N ASP A 93 -7.00 6.75 3.66
CA ASP A 93 -5.74 7.20 4.27
C ASP A 93 -5.75 8.70 4.55
N ALA A 94 -6.25 9.51 3.63
CA ALA A 94 -6.35 10.94 3.85
C ALA A 94 -7.30 11.27 5.04
N GLU A 95 -8.43 10.60 5.14
CA GLU A 95 -9.38 10.76 6.25
C GLU A 95 -8.78 10.33 7.60
N LYS A 96 -7.93 9.30 7.60
CA LYS A 96 -7.25 8.81 8.80
C LYS A 96 -6.10 9.73 9.23
N TRP A 97 -5.22 10.10 8.31
CA TRP A 97 -3.96 10.76 8.65
C TRP A 97 -4.04 12.28 8.67
N TRP A 98 -4.91 12.89 7.87
CA TRP A 98 -5.01 14.35 7.77
C TRP A 98 -5.31 15.04 9.11
N PRO A 99 -6.25 14.57 9.94
CA PRO A 99 -6.49 15.15 11.26
C PRO A 99 -5.25 15.10 12.17
N ILE A 100 -4.56 13.95 12.17
CA ILE A 100 -3.36 13.72 12.98
C ILE A 100 -2.21 14.65 12.54
N MET A 101 -1.98 14.74 11.23
CA MET A 101 -0.96 15.64 10.66
C MET A 101 -1.25 17.10 10.98
N LYS A 102 -2.51 17.51 10.93
CA LYS A 102 -2.95 18.86 11.27
C LYS A 102 -2.73 19.17 12.74
N GLU A 103 -3.07 18.25 13.63
CA GLU A 103 -2.88 18.39 15.08
C GLU A 103 -1.39 18.50 15.44
N LEU A 104 -0.55 17.71 14.79
CA LEU A 104 0.91 17.74 14.97
C LEU A 104 1.62 18.90 14.27
N GLY A 105 0.89 19.73 13.51
CA GLY A 105 1.45 20.85 12.77
C GLY A 105 2.41 20.46 11.63
N ILE A 106 2.32 19.22 11.14
CA ILE A 106 3.15 18.73 10.04
C ILE A 106 2.71 19.42 8.76
N LYS A 107 3.64 20.14 8.11
CA LYS A 107 3.44 20.78 6.80
C LYS A 107 4.19 19.99 5.73
N ALA A 108 3.56 19.81 4.57
CA ALA A 108 4.27 19.35 3.39
C ALA A 108 5.18 20.52 2.92
N GLU A 109 6.46 20.28 2.79
CA GLU A 109 7.41 21.20 2.14
C GLU A 109 7.33 21.05 0.62
#